data_cd17b9da3c6de3b2805d415d10d7df8d
#
_entry.id   cd17b9da3c6de3b2805d415d10d7df8d
#
_cell.length_a   1.000
_cell.length_b   1.000
_cell.length_c   1.000
_cell.angle_alpha   90.00
_cell.angle_beta   90.00
_cell.angle_gamma   90.00
#
_symmetry.space_group_name_H-M   'P 1'
#
loop_
_entity.id
_entity.type
_entity.pdbx_description
1 polymer ?
#
loop_
_entity_poly.entity_id
_entity_poly.type
_entity_poly.pdbx_seq_one_letter_code
_entity_poly.pdbx_strand_id
1 'polypeptide(L)'
;EKFLNELGFSEDTFILPDPCGIPMGGSGICARPVDMLKIIYLISKDGVYNDKQLIPADYIKAARMKQSDPYGKSGTLEEMQGYGYQIWITRNGGYALYGMAGQLALYVPDKDIYMVTTADTLGRQGGVQCIYDAFWEEIYNKIDDETSVNNETDAQLAEYNTFINSRELFCLKDSTASSYENLINNVTYVCDENVCKMTAVKVTIHNADNACTDTNNTTRKWGTITYTNETGTHSIDFGFGYNIVSEFPIYNFRCAASAVWKCDNNLLIKIQIIDSAIGNLYISLSYKDNYASVFLKKYEETFFNEFNGVFGAISSLQQTD
;
A
#
# COMPACT_ATOMS: atom_id res chain seq x y z
N GLU A 1 1.45 22.28 -13.69
CA GLU A 1 2.93 22.45 -13.66
C GLU A 1 3.34 23.79 -13.00
N LYS A 2 2.93 24.96 -13.51
CA LYS A 2 3.40 26.27 -12.98
C LYS A 2 3.16 26.44 -11.47
N PHE A 3 2.00 26.04 -10.94
CA PHE A 3 1.67 26.12 -9.52
C PHE A 3 2.54 25.17 -8.66
N LEU A 4 2.73 23.93 -9.10
CA LEU A 4 3.56 22.96 -8.39
C LEU A 4 5.04 23.37 -8.36
N ASN A 5 5.52 23.99 -9.44
CA ASN A 5 6.88 24.53 -9.50
C ASN A 5 7.08 25.69 -8.49
N GLU A 6 6.07 26.56 -8.29
CA GLU A 6 6.11 27.62 -7.27
C GLU A 6 6.23 27.06 -5.84
N LEU A 7 5.68 25.87 -5.60
CA LEU A 7 5.80 25.13 -4.33
C LEU A 7 7.10 24.32 -4.23
N GLY A 8 7.90 24.28 -5.29
CA GLY A 8 9.14 23.48 -5.35
C GLY A 8 8.88 21.99 -5.23
N PHE A 9 7.86 21.49 -5.92
CA PHE A 9 7.60 20.05 -6.02
C PHE A 9 8.74 19.33 -6.73
N SER A 10 8.92 18.06 -6.42
CA SER A 10 9.90 17.20 -7.07
C SER A 10 9.59 17.06 -8.57
N GLU A 11 10.62 17.00 -9.40
CA GLU A 11 10.48 16.92 -10.86
C GLU A 11 9.77 15.64 -11.34
N ASP A 12 9.80 14.59 -10.53
CA ASP A 12 9.12 13.32 -10.77
C ASP A 12 7.64 13.33 -10.37
N THR A 13 7.12 14.46 -9.87
CA THR A 13 5.69 14.62 -9.59
C THR A 13 4.89 14.74 -10.89
N PHE A 14 3.83 13.96 -11.01
CA PHE A 14 2.91 14.03 -12.12
C PHE A 14 1.47 13.80 -11.70
N ILE A 15 0.53 14.13 -12.58
CA ILE A 15 -0.90 13.85 -12.40
C ILE A 15 -1.32 12.91 -13.53
N LEU A 16 -1.93 11.78 -13.17
CA LEU A 16 -2.44 10.82 -14.16
C LEU A 16 -3.44 11.51 -15.08
N PRO A 17 -3.30 11.36 -16.40
CA PRO A 17 -4.25 11.90 -17.35
C PRO A 17 -5.47 10.98 -17.46
N ASP A 18 -6.60 11.55 -17.89
CA ASP A 18 -7.74 10.82 -18.39
C ASP A 18 -7.44 10.22 -19.80
N PRO A 19 -8.34 9.41 -20.39
CA PRO A 19 -8.14 8.85 -21.73
C PRO A 19 -7.96 9.90 -22.84
N CYS A 20 -8.32 11.15 -22.60
CA CYS A 20 -8.13 12.27 -23.53
C CYS A 20 -6.80 13.01 -23.32
N GLY A 21 -5.99 12.59 -22.37
CA GLY A 21 -4.70 13.21 -22.02
C GLY A 21 -4.83 14.43 -21.11
N ILE A 22 -6.00 14.66 -20.50
CA ILE A 22 -6.24 15.79 -19.58
C ILE A 22 -5.92 15.33 -18.17
N PRO A 23 -5.08 16.08 -17.40
CA PRO A 23 -4.79 15.73 -16.00
C PRO A 23 -6.06 15.65 -15.15
N MET A 24 -6.20 14.60 -14.37
CA MET A 24 -7.36 14.37 -13.49
C MET A 24 -7.46 15.46 -12.43
N GLY A 25 -8.64 16.06 -12.26
CA GLY A 25 -8.82 17.17 -11.33
C GLY A 25 -9.12 16.77 -9.89
N GLY A 26 -9.58 15.54 -9.65
CA GLY A 26 -10.03 15.06 -8.34
C GLY A 26 -9.20 13.90 -7.77
N SER A 27 -8.21 13.40 -8.52
CA SER A 27 -7.42 12.22 -8.16
C SER A 27 -6.14 12.15 -8.99
N GLY A 28 -5.34 11.09 -8.80
CA GLY A 28 -4.25 10.74 -9.72
C GLY A 28 -2.96 11.54 -9.55
N ILE A 29 -2.81 12.34 -8.48
CA ILE A 29 -1.51 12.96 -8.20
C ILE A 29 -0.54 11.90 -7.66
N CYS A 30 0.61 11.77 -8.31
CA CYS A 30 1.75 10.97 -7.88
C CYS A 30 2.84 11.95 -7.43
N ALA A 31 3.06 12.05 -6.13
CA ALA A 31 3.98 13.01 -5.53
C ALA A 31 4.70 12.38 -4.33
N ARG A 32 5.83 12.93 -3.97
CA ARG A 32 6.54 12.54 -2.74
C ARG A 32 5.76 13.01 -1.52
N PRO A 33 5.79 12.28 -0.38
CA PRO A 33 5.12 12.73 0.85
C PRO A 33 5.50 14.16 1.26
N VAL A 34 6.77 14.55 1.11
CA VAL A 34 7.25 15.89 1.42
C VAL A 34 6.58 16.96 0.55
N ASP A 35 6.22 16.65 -0.68
CA ASP A 35 5.52 17.60 -1.56
C ASP A 35 4.07 17.79 -1.12
N MET A 36 3.43 16.73 -0.62
CA MET A 36 2.10 16.84 -0.03
C MET A 36 2.10 17.65 1.28
N LEU A 37 3.19 17.60 2.07
CA LEU A 37 3.37 18.50 3.22
C LEU A 37 3.39 19.97 2.80
N LYS A 38 3.98 20.33 1.65
CA LYS A 38 3.98 21.72 1.15
C LYS A 38 2.57 22.22 0.82
N ILE A 39 1.70 21.34 0.28
CA ILE A 39 0.30 21.71 0.00
C ILE A 39 -0.46 21.96 1.30
N ILE A 40 -0.42 21.06 2.27
CA ILE A 40 -1.16 21.24 3.51
C ILE A 40 -0.59 22.42 4.32
N TYR A 41 0.70 22.68 4.25
CA TYR A 41 1.33 23.87 4.81
C TYR A 41 0.81 25.15 4.15
N LEU A 42 0.77 25.23 2.81
CA LEU A 42 0.19 26.35 2.07
C LEU A 42 -1.26 26.63 2.51
N ILE A 43 -2.07 25.57 2.66
CA ILE A 43 -3.46 25.70 3.12
C ILE A 43 -3.51 26.23 4.55
N SER A 44 -2.62 25.79 5.44
CA SER A 44 -2.56 26.26 6.84
C SER A 44 -2.17 27.73 6.97
N LYS A 45 -1.41 28.23 6.01
CA LYS A 45 -0.94 29.63 5.95
C LYS A 45 -1.82 30.51 5.07
N ASP A 46 -3.12 30.20 4.96
CA ASP A 46 -4.11 30.97 4.17
C ASP A 46 -3.66 31.23 2.71
N GLY A 47 -2.97 30.26 2.11
CA GLY A 47 -2.51 30.35 0.72
C GLY A 47 -1.20 31.10 0.51
N VAL A 48 -0.46 31.39 1.58
CA VAL A 48 0.88 32.04 1.51
C VAL A 48 1.97 30.97 1.56
N TYR A 49 2.94 31.06 0.66
CA TYR A 49 4.13 30.22 0.64
C TYR A 49 5.36 31.05 0.24
N ASN A 50 6.43 31.00 1.03
CA ASN A 50 7.63 31.85 0.85
C ASN A 50 7.29 33.30 0.64
N ASP A 51 6.51 33.91 1.54
CA ASP A 51 6.03 35.29 1.54
C ASP A 51 5.21 35.70 0.31
N LYS A 52 4.76 34.75 -0.50
CA LYS A 52 3.96 34.99 -1.69
C LYS A 52 2.56 34.40 -1.54
N GLN A 53 1.54 35.23 -1.80
CA GLN A 53 0.15 34.73 -1.87
C GLN A 53 -0.05 33.98 -3.17
N LEU A 54 -0.13 32.64 -3.08
CA LEU A 54 -0.34 31.74 -4.23
C LEU A 54 -1.82 31.44 -4.49
N ILE A 55 -2.62 31.37 -3.42
CA ILE A 55 -4.07 31.14 -3.48
C ILE A 55 -4.75 32.21 -2.63
N PRO A 56 -5.86 32.84 -3.08
CA PRO A 56 -6.57 33.84 -2.30
C PRO A 56 -6.94 33.34 -0.90
N ALA A 57 -6.65 34.12 0.13
CA ALA A 57 -6.92 33.73 1.53
C ALA A 57 -8.39 33.42 1.80
N ASP A 58 -9.32 34.22 1.23
CA ASP A 58 -10.75 34.00 1.44
C ASP A 58 -11.23 32.68 0.81
N TYR A 59 -10.64 32.27 -0.33
CA TYR A 59 -10.91 30.97 -0.92
C TYR A 59 -10.42 29.84 0.00
N ILE A 60 -9.21 29.91 0.53
CA ILE A 60 -8.67 28.88 1.44
C ILE A 60 -9.54 28.80 2.71
N LYS A 61 -9.94 29.92 3.29
CA LYS A 61 -10.83 29.94 4.46
C LYS A 61 -12.15 29.26 4.17
N ALA A 62 -12.76 29.56 3.03
CA ALA A 62 -14.00 28.90 2.61
C ALA A 62 -13.78 27.40 2.32
N ALA A 63 -12.66 27.04 1.68
CA ALA A 63 -12.37 25.67 1.30
C ALA A 63 -12.20 24.72 2.51
N ARG A 64 -11.63 25.20 3.62
CA ARG A 64 -11.43 24.41 4.85
C ARG A 64 -12.58 24.52 5.87
N MET A 65 -13.68 25.19 5.51
CA MET A 65 -14.90 25.19 6.31
C MET A 65 -15.84 24.11 5.83
N LYS A 66 -16.66 23.58 6.77
CA LYS A 66 -17.70 22.61 6.43
C LYS A 66 -18.72 23.23 5.47
N GLN A 67 -18.82 22.66 4.28
CA GLN A 67 -19.76 23.01 3.22
C GLN A 67 -20.86 21.94 3.05
N SER A 68 -20.54 20.69 3.39
CA SER A 68 -21.47 19.57 3.22
C SER A 68 -21.21 18.43 4.21
N ASP A 69 -22.18 17.52 4.31
CA ASP A 69 -22.13 16.28 5.08
C ASP A 69 -22.30 15.08 4.12
N PRO A 70 -21.23 14.65 3.41
CA PRO A 70 -21.37 13.64 2.35
C PRO A 70 -21.84 12.27 2.87
N TYR A 71 -21.47 11.90 4.08
CA TYR A 71 -21.84 10.62 4.68
C TYR A 71 -22.92 10.72 5.81
N GLY A 72 -23.25 11.91 6.26
CA GLY A 72 -24.16 12.09 7.38
C GLY A 72 -23.72 11.28 8.60
N LYS A 73 -24.55 10.32 9.05
CA LYS A 73 -24.27 9.45 10.21
C LYS A 73 -23.67 8.09 9.82
N SER A 74 -23.42 7.84 8.55
CA SER A 74 -22.92 6.55 8.04
C SER A 74 -21.41 6.52 7.78
N GLY A 75 -20.74 7.65 7.87
CA GLY A 75 -19.29 7.75 7.72
C GLY A 75 -18.51 7.27 8.94
N THR A 76 -17.20 7.21 8.81
CA THR A 76 -16.27 7.06 9.94
C THR A 76 -16.27 8.32 10.81
N LEU A 77 -15.61 8.27 11.97
CA LEU A 77 -15.59 9.41 12.91
C LEU A 77 -15.07 10.70 12.27
N GLU A 78 -14.04 10.59 11.43
CA GLU A 78 -13.47 11.76 10.74
C GLU A 78 -14.36 12.20 9.57
N GLU A 79 -14.91 11.28 8.77
CA GLU A 79 -15.79 11.62 7.65
C GLU A 79 -17.10 12.29 8.09
N MET A 80 -17.56 12.03 9.32
CA MET A 80 -18.73 12.68 9.90
C MET A 80 -18.48 14.13 10.37
N GLN A 81 -17.22 14.60 10.42
CA GLN A 81 -16.94 15.99 10.79
C GLN A 81 -17.37 16.98 9.70
N GLY A 82 -17.39 16.53 8.45
CA GLY A 82 -17.86 17.29 7.29
C GLY A 82 -16.83 17.47 6.19
N TYR A 83 -17.23 18.12 5.13
CA TYR A 83 -16.44 18.29 3.91
C TYR A 83 -16.53 19.73 3.39
N GLY A 84 -15.37 20.30 3.08
CA GLY A 84 -15.21 21.62 2.46
C GLY A 84 -15.06 21.54 0.94
N TYR A 85 -14.20 22.36 0.34
CA TYR A 85 -13.88 22.28 -1.08
C TYR A 85 -12.71 21.32 -1.30
N GLN A 86 -13.00 20.03 -1.44
CA GLN A 86 -12.03 18.92 -1.52
C GLN A 86 -11.13 18.78 -0.28
N ILE A 87 -11.56 19.33 0.84
CA ILE A 87 -10.85 19.26 2.13
C ILE A 87 -11.79 18.64 3.15
N TRP A 88 -11.38 17.56 3.78
CA TRP A 88 -12.11 16.93 4.88
C TRP A 88 -11.87 17.69 6.18
N ILE A 89 -12.93 17.93 6.94
CA ILE A 89 -12.83 18.45 8.30
C ILE A 89 -12.53 17.27 9.22
N THR A 90 -11.65 17.48 10.19
CA THR A 90 -11.30 16.47 11.18
C THR A 90 -11.57 16.95 12.59
N ARG A 91 -11.44 16.05 13.57
CA ARG A 91 -11.52 16.42 15.00
C ARG A 91 -10.50 17.51 15.35
N ASN A 92 -10.69 18.18 16.48
CA ASN A 92 -9.81 19.22 17.03
C ASN A 92 -9.54 20.39 16.07
N GLY A 93 -10.54 20.75 15.26
CA GLY A 93 -10.43 21.85 14.30
C GLY A 93 -9.44 21.61 13.17
N GLY A 94 -9.00 20.38 13.00
CA GLY A 94 -8.10 19.97 11.93
C GLY A 94 -8.81 19.84 10.58
N TYR A 95 -8.02 19.64 9.53
CA TYR A 95 -8.51 19.33 8.20
C TYR A 95 -7.46 18.54 7.40
N ALA A 96 -7.94 17.79 6.42
CA ALA A 96 -7.11 16.89 5.63
C ALA A 96 -7.47 16.86 4.15
N LEU A 97 -6.45 16.73 3.31
CA LEU A 97 -6.57 16.16 1.98
C LEU A 97 -6.55 14.64 2.16
N TYR A 98 -7.56 13.96 1.65
CA TYR A 98 -7.73 12.53 1.86
C TYR A 98 -7.91 11.81 0.54
N GLY A 99 -7.03 10.88 0.25
CA GLY A 99 -7.12 9.96 -0.86
C GLY A 99 -7.42 8.54 -0.39
N MET A 100 -7.85 7.70 -1.34
CA MET A 100 -8.21 6.30 -1.12
C MET A 100 -7.11 5.56 -0.33
N ALA A 101 -7.54 4.69 0.58
CA ALA A 101 -6.68 3.80 1.37
C ALA A 101 -5.69 4.49 2.32
N GLY A 102 -5.85 5.78 2.60
CA GLY A 102 -5.03 6.47 3.59
C GLY A 102 -3.88 7.27 3.03
N GLN A 103 -4.03 7.80 1.82
CA GLN A 103 -3.20 8.89 1.34
C GLN A 103 -3.68 10.17 2.03
N LEU A 104 -3.03 10.59 3.11
CA LEU A 104 -3.46 11.75 3.89
C LEU A 104 -2.41 12.84 3.89
N ALA A 105 -2.87 14.09 3.83
CA ALA A 105 -2.12 15.26 4.27
C ALA A 105 -3.00 16.01 5.28
N LEU A 106 -2.66 15.92 6.56
CA LEU A 106 -3.43 16.41 7.70
C LEU A 106 -2.73 17.61 8.33
N TYR A 107 -3.52 18.59 8.77
CA TYR A 107 -3.08 19.66 9.66
C TYR A 107 -4.01 19.79 10.87
N VAL A 108 -3.42 19.91 12.05
CA VAL A 108 -4.14 20.12 13.32
C VAL A 108 -3.63 21.40 13.96
N PRO A 109 -4.46 22.47 14.00
CA PRO A 109 -4.00 23.82 14.29
C PRO A 109 -3.61 24.09 15.74
N ASP A 110 -4.25 23.44 16.71
CA ASP A 110 -4.03 23.68 18.14
C ASP A 110 -2.63 23.28 18.62
N LYS A 111 -2.02 22.29 17.98
CA LYS A 111 -0.65 21.83 18.25
C LYS A 111 0.32 22.07 17.09
N ASP A 112 -0.12 22.79 16.04
CA ASP A 112 0.62 23.05 14.79
C ASP A 112 1.25 21.78 14.17
N ILE A 113 0.48 20.66 14.16
CA ILE A 113 0.94 19.37 13.65
C ILE A 113 0.60 19.22 12.18
N TYR A 114 1.61 18.88 11.39
CA TYR A 114 1.48 18.48 9.99
C TYR A 114 1.84 17.01 9.86
N MET A 115 0.97 16.22 9.22
CA MET A 115 1.22 14.81 8.98
C MET A 115 0.89 14.45 7.53
N VAL A 116 1.75 13.67 6.91
CA VAL A 116 1.44 13.00 5.64
C VAL A 116 1.62 11.50 5.81
N THR A 117 0.67 10.74 5.28
CA THR A 117 0.78 9.29 5.19
C THR A 117 0.61 8.82 3.75
N THR A 118 1.33 7.76 3.40
CA THR A 118 1.10 6.93 2.23
C THR A 118 0.84 5.51 2.73
N ALA A 119 -0.35 5.00 2.48
CA ALA A 119 -0.78 3.73 3.06
C ALA A 119 -1.68 2.94 2.09
N ASP A 120 -1.86 1.66 2.37
CA ASP A 120 -2.92 0.85 1.79
C ASP A 120 -3.70 0.18 2.93
N THR A 121 -4.83 0.77 3.28
CA THR A 121 -5.77 0.26 4.29
C THR A 121 -6.94 -0.50 3.67
N LEU A 122 -6.90 -0.79 2.38
CA LEU A 122 -7.94 -1.59 1.71
C LEU A 122 -8.05 -2.97 2.36
N GLY A 123 -9.27 -3.39 2.63
CA GLY A 123 -9.56 -4.64 3.32
C GLY A 123 -9.26 -4.66 4.83
N ARG A 124 -8.80 -3.55 5.43
CA ARG A 124 -8.67 -3.42 6.87
C ARG A 124 -9.98 -2.96 7.50
N GLN A 125 -10.28 -3.50 8.67
CA GLN A 125 -11.40 -3.00 9.47
C GLN A 125 -11.17 -1.53 9.83
N GLY A 126 -12.17 -0.69 9.65
CA GLY A 126 -12.08 0.75 9.88
C GLY A 126 -11.44 1.54 8.74
N GLY A 127 -10.86 0.88 7.73
CA GLY A 127 -10.26 1.58 6.58
C GLY A 127 -9.26 2.65 7.01
N VAL A 128 -9.38 3.86 6.46
CA VAL A 128 -8.51 5.00 6.80
C VAL A 128 -8.66 5.47 8.25
N GLN A 129 -9.80 5.21 8.89
CA GLN A 129 -10.02 5.59 10.29
C GLN A 129 -8.94 5.01 11.22
N CYS A 130 -8.39 3.83 10.92
CA CYS A 130 -7.32 3.26 11.72
C CYS A 130 -6.05 4.12 11.76
N ILE A 131 -5.79 4.91 10.71
CA ILE A 131 -4.66 5.86 10.69
C ILE A 131 -4.96 7.06 11.58
N TYR A 132 -6.19 7.60 11.49
CA TYR A 132 -6.60 8.70 12.36
C TYR A 132 -6.59 8.28 13.83
N ASP A 133 -7.13 7.10 14.16
CA ASP A 133 -7.14 6.60 15.54
C ASP A 133 -5.71 6.47 16.09
N ALA A 134 -4.80 5.86 15.33
CA ALA A 134 -3.39 5.77 15.70
C ALA A 134 -2.74 7.16 15.86
N PHE A 135 -3.06 8.12 14.98
CA PHE A 135 -2.57 9.48 15.09
C PHE A 135 -3.06 10.17 16.38
N TRP A 136 -4.37 10.08 16.66
CA TRP A 136 -4.93 10.72 17.85
C TRP A 136 -4.40 10.10 19.14
N GLU A 137 -4.31 8.77 19.20
CA GLU A 137 -3.91 8.04 20.40
C GLU A 137 -2.40 8.09 20.65
N GLU A 138 -1.60 7.89 19.60
CA GLU A 138 -0.16 7.67 19.74
C GLU A 138 0.68 8.91 19.51
N ILE A 139 0.16 9.92 18.82
CA ILE A 139 0.88 11.16 18.52
C ILE A 139 0.23 12.34 19.22
N TYR A 140 -0.98 12.71 18.82
CA TYR A 140 -1.63 13.94 19.29
C TYR A 140 -1.78 14.00 20.80
N ASN A 141 -2.29 12.93 21.44
CA ASN A 141 -2.48 12.88 22.89
C ASN A 141 -1.16 12.78 23.69
N LYS A 142 -0.05 12.48 23.03
CA LYS A 142 1.28 12.35 23.69
C LYS A 142 2.16 13.58 23.50
N ILE A 143 1.79 14.51 22.65
CA ILE A 143 2.48 15.79 22.53
C ILE A 143 1.96 16.70 23.64
N ASP A 144 2.83 17.02 24.59
CA ASP A 144 2.53 17.98 25.65
C ASP A 144 2.45 19.42 25.08
N ASP A 145 1.57 20.25 25.66
CA ASP A 145 1.43 21.66 25.27
C ASP A 145 2.64 22.51 25.69
N GLU A 146 3.46 22.02 26.62
CA GLU A 146 4.75 22.61 26.97
C GLU A 146 5.81 22.13 25.99
N THR A 147 6.21 22.99 25.09
CA THR A 147 7.39 22.79 24.24
C THR A 147 8.65 22.74 25.12
N SER A 148 8.90 21.63 25.76
CA SER A 148 10.24 21.29 26.17
C SER A 148 11.03 21.04 24.90
N VAL A 149 11.77 22.06 24.45
CA VAL A 149 12.89 21.86 23.53
C VAL A 149 13.89 21.03 24.32
N ASN A 150 13.66 19.72 24.38
CA ASN A 150 14.65 18.79 24.86
C ASN A 150 15.80 18.87 23.88
N ASN A 151 16.96 19.28 24.39
CA ASN A 151 18.21 19.16 23.62
C ASN A 151 18.38 17.66 23.33
N GLU A 152 17.98 17.24 22.13
CA GLU A 152 18.19 15.88 21.66
C GLU A 152 19.68 15.59 21.76
N THR A 153 20.01 14.49 22.42
CA THR A 153 21.41 14.07 22.49
C THR A 153 21.80 13.41 21.16
N ASP A 154 23.07 13.49 20.78
CA ASP A 154 23.59 12.80 19.59
C ASP A 154 23.23 11.30 19.58
N ALA A 155 23.12 10.69 20.76
CA ALA A 155 22.72 9.30 20.93
C ALA A 155 21.26 9.06 20.53
N GLN A 156 20.33 9.94 20.91
CA GLN A 156 18.91 9.86 20.54
C GLN A 156 18.72 10.06 19.03
N LEU A 157 19.46 10.98 18.44
CA LEU A 157 19.46 11.20 17.00
C LEU A 157 20.01 9.98 16.24
N ALA A 158 21.07 9.35 16.74
CA ALA A 158 21.63 8.13 16.15
C ALA A 158 20.66 6.95 16.25
N GLU A 159 19.96 6.80 17.39
CA GLU A 159 18.91 5.78 17.56
C GLU A 159 17.75 6.01 16.60
N TYR A 160 17.26 7.25 16.49
CA TYR A 160 16.20 7.62 15.54
C TYR A 160 16.61 7.33 14.09
N ASN A 161 17.80 7.72 13.68
CA ASN A 161 18.32 7.44 12.35
C ASN A 161 18.44 5.94 12.08
N THR A 162 18.88 5.18 13.07
CA THR A 162 18.95 3.71 12.98
C THR A 162 17.55 3.12 12.79
N PHE A 163 16.56 3.59 13.57
CA PHE A 163 15.18 3.17 13.44
C PHE A 163 14.61 3.51 12.06
N ILE A 164 14.76 4.75 11.58
CA ILE A 164 14.26 5.17 10.26
C ILE A 164 14.89 4.33 9.13
N ASN A 165 16.21 4.12 9.18
CA ASN A 165 16.93 3.37 8.16
C ASN A 165 16.64 1.85 8.20
N SER A 166 16.14 1.32 9.31
CA SER A 166 15.72 -0.07 9.45
C SER A 166 14.28 -0.34 9.00
N ARG A 167 13.53 0.71 8.61
CA ARG A 167 12.12 0.57 8.18
C ARG A 167 12.04 -0.15 6.85
N GLU A 168 11.27 -1.21 6.83
CA GLU A 168 10.99 -2.01 5.64
C GLU A 168 9.48 -2.01 5.35
N LEU A 169 9.15 -2.19 4.08
CA LEU A 169 7.77 -2.44 3.70
C LEU A 169 7.29 -3.73 4.37
N PHE A 170 6.04 -3.71 4.88
CA PHE A 170 5.47 -4.89 5.54
C PHE A 170 5.62 -6.14 4.66
N CYS A 171 6.17 -7.20 5.24
CA CYS A 171 6.20 -8.54 4.65
C CYS A 171 5.59 -9.56 5.62
N LEU A 172 5.14 -10.67 5.07
CA LEU A 172 4.63 -11.76 5.88
C LEU A 172 5.74 -12.32 6.79
N LYS A 173 5.42 -12.58 8.06
CA LYS A 173 6.32 -13.19 9.05
C LYS A 173 5.62 -14.39 9.65
N ASP A 174 6.13 -15.59 9.33
CA ASP A 174 5.70 -16.89 9.87
C ASP A 174 6.73 -17.93 9.45
N SER A 175 6.42 -19.22 9.45
CA SER A 175 7.34 -20.25 9.02
C SER A 175 7.82 -20.05 7.57
N THR A 176 9.11 -20.12 7.35
CA THR A 176 9.74 -20.08 6.02
C THR A 176 10.05 -21.45 5.46
N ALA A 177 9.68 -22.53 6.17
CA ALA A 177 9.91 -23.92 5.76
C ALA A 177 8.69 -24.79 6.02
N SER A 178 8.52 -25.84 5.21
CA SER A 178 7.48 -26.85 5.32
C SER A 178 7.97 -28.19 4.80
N SER A 179 7.41 -29.28 5.34
CA SER A 179 7.61 -30.64 4.84
C SER A 179 7.06 -30.86 3.42
N TYR A 180 6.11 -30.01 3.00
CA TYR A 180 5.49 -30.08 1.67
C TYR A 180 6.35 -29.50 0.54
N GLU A 181 7.41 -28.76 0.83
CA GLU A 181 8.21 -28.09 -0.20
C GLU A 181 8.68 -29.02 -1.30
N ASN A 182 9.26 -30.16 -0.93
CA ASN A 182 9.76 -31.12 -1.92
C ASN A 182 8.62 -31.78 -2.72
N LEU A 183 7.42 -31.85 -2.18
CA LEU A 183 6.26 -32.45 -2.83
C LEU A 183 5.64 -31.54 -3.88
N ILE A 184 5.69 -30.23 -3.65
CA ILE A 184 5.04 -29.25 -4.53
C ILE A 184 6.02 -28.53 -5.46
N ASN A 185 7.31 -28.56 -5.14
CA ASN A 185 8.32 -27.81 -5.87
C ASN A 185 8.36 -28.20 -7.35
N ASN A 186 8.11 -27.19 -8.21
CA ASN A 186 8.08 -27.33 -9.67
C ASN A 186 6.98 -28.27 -10.20
N VAL A 187 5.96 -28.58 -9.39
CA VAL A 187 4.79 -29.36 -9.82
C VAL A 187 3.74 -28.41 -10.38
N THR A 188 3.26 -28.71 -11.57
CA THR A 188 2.14 -27.98 -12.20
C THR A 188 0.83 -28.58 -11.72
N TYR A 189 -0.08 -27.75 -11.25
CA TYR A 189 -1.45 -28.08 -10.90
C TYR A 189 -2.39 -27.53 -11.96
N VAL A 190 -3.16 -28.39 -12.59
CA VAL A 190 -4.20 -28.04 -13.59
C VAL A 190 -5.45 -27.63 -12.83
N CYS A 191 -5.92 -26.44 -13.08
CA CYS A 191 -7.05 -25.84 -12.36
C CYS A 191 -8.40 -26.33 -12.90
N ASP A 192 -9.36 -26.53 -12.00
CA ASP A 192 -10.76 -26.70 -12.37
C ASP A 192 -11.29 -25.42 -13.02
N GLU A 193 -12.42 -25.50 -13.76
CA GLU A 193 -13.10 -24.33 -14.31
C GLU A 193 -13.40 -23.31 -13.20
N ASN A 194 -12.99 -22.05 -13.43
CA ASN A 194 -13.07 -21.03 -12.38
C ASN A 194 -13.30 -19.62 -12.95
N VAL A 195 -13.80 -18.74 -12.09
CA VAL A 195 -14.10 -17.32 -12.43
C VAL A 195 -12.87 -16.50 -12.76
N CYS A 196 -11.69 -16.89 -12.29
CA CYS A 196 -10.41 -16.22 -12.53
C CYS A 196 -9.79 -16.59 -13.88
N LYS A 197 -10.41 -17.54 -14.63
CA LYS A 197 -9.91 -18.08 -15.90
C LYS A 197 -8.49 -18.64 -15.81
N MET A 198 -8.04 -19.03 -14.63
CA MET A 198 -6.76 -19.71 -14.45
C MET A 198 -6.89 -21.18 -14.87
N THR A 199 -5.96 -21.63 -15.71
CA THR A 199 -5.90 -23.01 -16.20
C THR A 199 -4.81 -23.82 -15.54
N ALA A 200 -3.78 -23.19 -15.03
CA ALA A 200 -2.69 -23.87 -14.31
C ALA A 200 -2.04 -22.95 -13.29
N VAL A 201 -1.52 -23.54 -12.20
CA VAL A 201 -0.70 -22.87 -11.21
C VAL A 201 0.50 -23.78 -10.84
N LYS A 202 1.66 -23.15 -10.64
CA LYS A 202 2.90 -23.82 -10.23
C LYS A 202 3.68 -22.95 -9.26
N VAL A 203 4.27 -23.56 -8.23
CA VAL A 203 5.24 -22.93 -7.36
C VAL A 203 6.60 -23.56 -7.56
N THR A 204 7.60 -22.72 -7.81
CA THR A 204 9.01 -23.14 -7.85
C THR A 204 9.72 -22.51 -6.66
N ILE A 205 10.37 -23.35 -5.83
CA ILE A 205 11.10 -22.92 -4.64
C ILE A 205 12.59 -22.99 -4.95
N HIS A 206 13.29 -21.89 -4.72
CA HIS A 206 14.73 -21.75 -4.94
C HIS A 206 15.44 -21.70 -3.59
N ASN A 207 16.39 -22.62 -3.39
CA ASN A 207 17.25 -22.59 -2.22
C ASN A 207 18.31 -21.48 -2.34
N ALA A 208 18.92 -21.14 -1.22
CA ALA A 208 19.87 -20.05 -1.09
C ALA A 208 21.07 -20.08 -2.06
N ASP A 209 21.37 -21.21 -2.65
CA ASP A 209 22.48 -21.39 -3.59
C ASP A 209 22.27 -20.73 -4.97
N ASN A 210 21.02 -20.31 -5.28
CA ASN A 210 20.66 -19.63 -6.54
C ASN A 210 20.28 -18.16 -6.26
N ALA A 211 21.23 -17.44 -5.72
CA ALA A 211 21.23 -16.09 -5.20
C ALA A 211 20.17 -15.09 -5.72
N CYS A 212 19.15 -14.84 -4.92
CA CYS A 212 18.67 -13.48 -4.72
C CYS A 212 19.43 -12.93 -3.50
N THR A 213 20.38 -12.04 -3.69
CA THR A 213 21.08 -11.37 -2.59
C THR A 213 20.25 -10.17 -2.12
N ASP A 214 19.99 -10.08 -0.82
CA ASP A 214 19.48 -8.85 -0.23
C ASP A 214 20.55 -7.73 -0.24
N THR A 215 20.17 -6.53 0.21
CA THR A 215 21.07 -5.39 0.37
C THR A 215 22.28 -5.67 1.25
N ASN A 216 22.29 -6.77 2.03
CA ASN A 216 23.35 -7.21 2.92
C ASN A 216 24.16 -8.41 2.38
N ASN A 217 23.99 -8.77 1.10
CA ASN A 217 24.67 -9.91 0.47
C ASN A 217 24.37 -11.28 1.11
N THR A 218 23.23 -11.40 1.82
CA THR A 218 22.80 -12.65 2.43
C THR A 218 21.94 -13.43 1.46
N THR A 219 22.35 -14.67 1.16
CA THR A 219 21.54 -15.60 0.36
C THR A 219 20.30 -16.02 1.12
N ARG A 220 19.12 -15.70 0.56
CA ARG A 220 17.84 -16.01 1.17
C ARG A 220 17.00 -16.91 0.29
N LYS A 221 16.20 -17.75 0.91
CA LYS A 221 15.22 -18.60 0.22
C LYS A 221 14.14 -17.75 -0.44
N TRP A 222 13.83 -18.06 -1.67
CA TRP A 222 12.79 -17.39 -2.45
C TRP A 222 12.00 -18.38 -3.31
N GLY A 223 10.95 -17.93 -3.95
CA GLY A 223 10.17 -18.75 -4.86
C GLY A 223 9.53 -17.93 -5.96
N THR A 224 9.03 -18.63 -6.96
CA THR A 224 8.28 -18.07 -8.08
C THR A 224 6.92 -18.77 -8.14
N ILE A 225 5.84 -17.99 -8.13
CA ILE A 225 4.53 -18.49 -8.52
C ILE A 225 4.33 -18.23 -10.01
N THR A 226 4.03 -19.29 -10.77
CA THR A 226 3.67 -19.22 -12.18
C THR A 226 2.21 -19.58 -12.33
N TYR A 227 1.43 -18.79 -13.05
CA TYR A 227 0.03 -19.08 -13.37
C TYR A 227 -0.23 -18.87 -14.86
N THR A 228 -1.17 -19.61 -15.39
CA THR A 228 -1.61 -19.51 -16.79
C THR A 228 -3.09 -19.16 -16.83
N ASN A 229 -3.46 -18.15 -17.62
CA ASN A 229 -4.82 -17.72 -17.87
C ASN A 229 -5.03 -17.39 -19.36
N GLU A 230 -6.14 -16.74 -19.71
CA GLU A 230 -6.48 -16.36 -21.10
C GLU A 230 -5.45 -15.38 -21.73
N THR A 231 -4.69 -14.65 -20.92
CA THR A 231 -3.69 -13.69 -21.40
C THR A 231 -2.29 -14.30 -21.57
N GLY A 232 -2.10 -15.55 -21.10
CA GLY A 232 -0.82 -16.28 -21.21
C GLY A 232 -0.32 -16.85 -19.90
N THR A 233 0.97 -17.13 -19.87
CA THR A 233 1.68 -17.63 -18.67
C THR A 233 2.48 -16.51 -18.05
N HIS A 234 2.29 -16.29 -16.76
CA HIS A 234 2.84 -15.21 -15.98
C HIS A 234 3.54 -15.73 -14.73
N SER A 235 4.54 -14.99 -14.26
CA SER A 235 5.30 -15.36 -13.06
C SER A 235 5.53 -14.17 -12.15
N ILE A 236 5.52 -14.41 -10.83
CA ILE A 236 5.80 -13.42 -9.78
C ILE A 236 6.76 -14.04 -8.79
N ASP A 237 7.87 -13.37 -8.54
CA ASP A 237 8.86 -13.81 -7.56
C ASP A 237 8.51 -13.29 -6.16
N PHE A 238 8.75 -14.11 -5.13
CA PHE A 238 8.47 -13.77 -3.74
C PHE A 238 9.57 -14.27 -2.80
N GLY A 239 9.81 -13.54 -1.72
CA GLY A 239 10.74 -13.94 -0.67
C GLY A 239 10.03 -14.65 0.50
N PHE A 240 10.68 -15.64 1.11
CA PHE A 240 10.18 -16.25 2.34
C PHE A 240 10.56 -15.41 3.57
N GLY A 241 9.57 -14.68 4.14
CA GLY A 241 9.77 -13.80 5.29
C GLY A 241 10.43 -12.46 4.96
N TYR A 242 10.59 -12.13 3.69
CA TYR A 242 11.04 -10.83 3.18
C TYR A 242 10.39 -10.53 1.82
N ASN A 243 10.44 -9.26 1.39
CA ASN A 243 9.88 -8.86 0.10
C ASN A 243 10.91 -9.00 -1.03
N ILE A 244 10.48 -9.54 -2.18
CA ILE A 244 11.15 -9.35 -3.47
C ILE A 244 10.38 -8.29 -4.24
N VAL A 245 11.10 -7.32 -4.78
CA VAL A 245 10.54 -6.28 -5.64
C VAL A 245 10.73 -6.69 -7.09
N SER A 246 9.63 -6.75 -7.83
CA SER A 246 9.60 -7.12 -9.25
C SER A 246 8.51 -6.34 -10.00
N GLU A 247 8.37 -6.60 -11.29
CA GLU A 247 7.26 -6.10 -12.09
C GLU A 247 6.08 -7.06 -12.02
N PHE A 248 4.88 -6.53 -11.76
CA PHE A 248 3.64 -7.31 -11.78
C PHE A 248 3.20 -7.54 -13.24
N PRO A 249 2.99 -8.79 -13.66
CA PRO A 249 2.68 -9.11 -15.05
C PRO A 249 1.42 -8.40 -15.55
N ILE A 250 1.34 -8.18 -16.86
CA ILE A 250 0.21 -7.56 -17.59
C ILE A 250 0.08 -6.06 -17.31
N TYR A 251 0.11 -5.65 -16.05
CA TYR A 251 -0.10 -4.25 -15.64
C TYR A 251 1.21 -3.45 -15.62
N ASN A 252 2.37 -4.11 -15.62
CA ASN A 252 3.71 -3.53 -15.52
C ASN A 252 3.89 -2.62 -14.30
N PHE A 253 3.12 -2.84 -13.25
CA PHE A 253 3.30 -2.15 -11.98
C PHE A 253 4.44 -2.78 -11.18
N ARG A 254 5.19 -1.97 -10.46
CA ARG A 254 6.12 -2.48 -9.46
C ARG A 254 5.33 -3.09 -8.30
N CYS A 255 5.78 -4.25 -7.86
CA CYS A 255 5.19 -4.94 -6.71
C CYS A 255 6.26 -5.45 -5.76
N ALA A 256 5.87 -5.68 -4.51
CA ALA A 256 6.69 -6.32 -3.48
C ALA A 256 5.96 -7.56 -2.99
N ALA A 257 6.59 -8.73 -3.11
CA ALA A 257 5.95 -10.00 -2.77
C ALA A 257 6.74 -10.78 -1.72
N SER A 258 6.00 -11.32 -0.75
CA SER A 258 6.52 -12.19 0.32
C SER A 258 5.62 -13.37 0.54
N ALA A 259 6.18 -14.47 1.06
CA ALA A 259 5.44 -15.68 1.38
C ALA A 259 5.84 -16.27 2.73
N VAL A 260 4.92 -17.06 3.28
CA VAL A 260 5.12 -17.87 4.48
C VAL A 260 4.28 -19.14 4.40
N TRP A 261 4.68 -20.14 5.15
CA TRP A 261 3.86 -21.31 5.44
C TRP A 261 3.02 -21.03 6.69
N LYS A 262 1.69 -20.94 6.53
CA LYS A 262 0.74 -20.75 7.64
C LYS A 262 0.55 -22.02 8.47
N CYS A 263 0.71 -23.15 7.82
CA CYS A 263 0.85 -24.50 8.38
C CYS A 263 1.57 -25.36 7.33
N ASP A 264 1.90 -26.60 7.65
CA ASP A 264 2.70 -27.47 6.79
C ASP A 264 2.24 -27.53 5.34
N ASN A 265 0.93 -27.53 5.11
CA ASN A 265 0.36 -27.69 3.78
C ASN A 265 -0.30 -26.42 3.22
N ASN A 266 -0.12 -25.26 3.84
CA ASN A 266 -0.70 -23.99 3.35
C ASN A 266 0.38 -22.93 3.14
N LEU A 267 0.65 -22.61 1.88
CA LEU A 267 1.50 -21.52 1.44
C LEU A 267 0.65 -20.27 1.23
N LEU A 268 0.98 -19.19 1.94
CA LEU A 268 0.39 -17.87 1.76
C LEU A 268 1.41 -16.92 1.11
N ILE A 269 1.03 -16.33 -0.02
CA ILE A 269 1.79 -15.31 -0.73
C ILE A 269 1.01 -14.01 -0.66
N LYS A 270 1.68 -12.92 -0.24
CA LYS A 270 1.15 -11.55 -0.29
C LYS A 270 1.92 -10.78 -1.34
N ILE A 271 1.21 -10.10 -2.22
CA ILE A 271 1.76 -9.20 -3.23
C ILE A 271 1.18 -7.82 -2.95
N GLN A 272 2.04 -6.84 -2.80
CA GLN A 272 1.67 -5.44 -2.60
C GLN A 272 2.13 -4.61 -3.80
N ILE A 273 1.22 -3.89 -4.43
CA ILE A 273 1.54 -2.93 -5.49
C ILE A 273 2.19 -1.70 -4.85
N ILE A 274 3.31 -1.27 -5.40
CA ILE A 274 4.13 -0.15 -4.92
C ILE A 274 4.48 0.80 -6.07
N ASP A 275 3.46 1.19 -6.81
CA ASP A 275 3.55 2.01 -8.03
C ASP A 275 2.51 3.15 -8.01
N SER A 276 2.14 3.64 -9.17
CA SER A 276 1.07 4.63 -9.38
C SER A 276 -0.34 4.10 -9.06
N ALA A 277 -0.50 2.80 -8.82
CA ALA A 277 -1.70 2.16 -8.30
C ALA A 277 -1.45 1.63 -6.89
N ILE A 278 -2.53 1.39 -6.15
CA ILE A 278 -2.52 0.71 -4.85
C ILE A 278 -3.19 -0.66 -5.00
N GLY A 279 -2.83 -1.60 -4.16
CA GLY A 279 -3.51 -2.89 -4.09
C GLY A 279 -2.71 -3.94 -3.34
N ASN A 280 -3.42 -4.75 -2.57
CA ASN A 280 -2.89 -5.93 -1.94
C ASN A 280 -3.59 -7.17 -2.50
N LEU A 281 -2.79 -8.14 -2.90
CA LEU A 281 -3.24 -9.43 -3.41
C LEU A 281 -2.75 -10.52 -2.47
N TYR A 282 -3.60 -11.52 -2.23
CA TYR A 282 -3.27 -12.69 -1.45
C TYR A 282 -3.56 -13.94 -2.26
N ILE A 283 -2.59 -14.84 -2.32
CA ILE A 283 -2.69 -16.15 -2.91
C ILE A 283 -2.44 -17.15 -1.80
N SER A 284 -3.44 -17.98 -1.48
CA SER A 284 -3.29 -19.07 -0.53
C SER A 284 -3.45 -20.39 -1.25
N LEU A 285 -2.45 -21.24 -1.15
CA LEU A 285 -2.39 -22.56 -1.75
C LEU A 285 -2.38 -23.60 -0.64
N SER A 286 -3.43 -24.39 -0.55
CA SER A 286 -3.54 -25.49 0.42
C SER A 286 -3.44 -26.82 -0.30
N TYR A 287 -2.49 -27.66 0.09
CA TYR A 287 -2.15 -28.90 -0.56
C TYR A 287 -2.63 -30.10 0.24
N LYS A 288 -3.15 -31.12 -0.44
CA LYS A 288 -3.48 -32.42 0.13
C LYS A 288 -3.36 -33.49 -0.94
N ASP A 289 -2.49 -34.48 -0.72
CA ASP A 289 -2.20 -35.53 -1.69
C ASP A 289 -1.78 -34.91 -3.05
N ASN A 290 -2.50 -35.20 -4.11
CA ASN A 290 -2.28 -34.63 -5.45
C ASN A 290 -3.16 -33.42 -5.75
N TYR A 291 -3.89 -32.88 -4.77
CA TYR A 291 -4.79 -31.73 -4.93
C TYR A 291 -4.21 -30.48 -4.31
N ALA A 292 -4.54 -29.35 -4.92
CA ALA A 292 -4.36 -28.01 -4.35
C ALA A 292 -5.70 -27.26 -4.34
N SER A 293 -6.00 -26.56 -3.26
CA SER A 293 -7.03 -25.54 -3.24
C SER A 293 -6.36 -24.18 -3.41
N VAL A 294 -6.81 -23.44 -4.39
CA VAL A 294 -6.30 -22.10 -4.71
C VAL A 294 -7.33 -21.08 -4.24
N PHE A 295 -6.93 -20.20 -3.32
CA PHE A 295 -7.72 -19.06 -2.87
C PHE A 295 -7.00 -17.79 -3.26
N LEU A 296 -7.67 -16.94 -4.04
CA LEU A 296 -7.19 -15.66 -4.52
C LEU A 296 -8.06 -14.55 -3.94
N LYS A 297 -7.43 -13.53 -3.38
CA LYS A 297 -8.13 -12.36 -2.84
C LYS A 297 -7.40 -11.09 -3.21
N LYS A 298 -8.10 -10.17 -3.83
CA LYS A 298 -7.64 -8.78 -4.03
C LYS A 298 -8.33 -7.84 -3.04
N TYR A 299 -7.63 -6.76 -2.67
CA TYR A 299 -8.15 -5.63 -1.92
C TYR A 299 -7.91 -4.35 -2.72
N GLU A 300 -8.42 -4.36 -3.93
CA GLU A 300 -8.38 -3.26 -4.88
C GLU A 300 -9.69 -3.30 -5.68
N GLU A 301 -10.22 -2.14 -6.08
CA GLU A 301 -11.56 -2.07 -6.67
C GLU A 301 -11.55 -2.19 -8.19
N THR A 302 -10.52 -1.65 -8.86
CA THR A 302 -10.50 -1.44 -10.31
C THR A 302 -9.75 -2.52 -11.09
N PHE A 303 -8.58 -2.95 -10.56
CA PHE A 303 -7.64 -3.86 -11.24
C PHE A 303 -7.67 -5.26 -10.65
N PHE A 304 -6.93 -6.19 -11.26
CA PHE A 304 -6.63 -7.54 -10.73
C PHE A 304 -7.85 -8.43 -10.50
N ASN A 305 -8.88 -8.33 -11.35
CA ASN A 305 -10.12 -9.11 -11.20
C ASN A 305 -9.87 -10.62 -11.30
N GLU A 306 -8.81 -11.03 -12.00
CA GLU A 306 -8.32 -12.40 -12.11
C GLU A 306 -7.78 -12.97 -10.78
N PHE A 307 -7.62 -12.13 -9.75
CA PHE A 307 -7.16 -12.53 -8.41
C PHE A 307 -8.28 -12.49 -7.36
N ASN A 308 -9.50 -12.89 -7.71
CA ASN A 308 -10.60 -12.94 -6.75
C ASN A 308 -11.48 -14.17 -6.95
N GLY A 309 -11.10 -15.29 -6.36
CA GLY A 309 -11.84 -16.55 -6.49
C GLY A 309 -11.27 -17.69 -5.66
N VAL A 310 -12.01 -18.81 -5.66
CA VAL A 310 -11.61 -20.06 -5.01
C VAL A 310 -11.88 -21.22 -5.98
N PHE A 311 -10.92 -22.09 -6.16
CA PHE A 311 -11.05 -23.26 -7.02
C PHE A 311 -10.08 -24.38 -6.64
N GLY A 312 -10.35 -25.60 -7.12
CA GLY A 312 -9.49 -26.77 -7.00
C GLY A 312 -8.47 -26.82 -8.15
N ALA A 313 -7.41 -27.59 -7.92
CA ALA A 313 -6.43 -27.92 -8.94
C ALA A 313 -5.82 -29.30 -8.66
N ILE A 314 -5.48 -30.03 -9.72
CA ILE A 314 -4.93 -31.40 -9.64
C ILE A 314 -3.51 -31.40 -10.21
N SER A 315 -2.61 -32.09 -9.53
CA SER A 315 -1.23 -32.29 -9.98
C SER A 315 -1.17 -33.00 -11.33
N SER A 316 -0.42 -32.43 -12.27
CA SER A 316 -0.19 -32.99 -13.60
C SER A 316 0.62 -34.32 -13.57
N LEU A 317 1.26 -34.65 -12.46
CA LEU A 317 2.05 -35.91 -12.30
C LEU A 317 1.22 -37.16 -12.28
N GLN A 318 -0.11 -37.10 -12.19
CA GLN A 318 -1.05 -38.25 -12.17
C GLN A 318 -2.04 -38.27 -13.34
N GLN A 319 -1.82 -37.52 -14.42
CA GLN A 319 -2.64 -37.63 -15.64
C GLN A 319 -2.14 -38.69 -16.63
N THR A 320 -1.33 -39.64 -16.16
CA THR A 320 -0.99 -40.84 -16.96
C THR A 320 -1.76 -42.04 -16.43
N ASP A 321 -3.03 -42.14 -16.88
CA ASP A 321 -3.74 -43.40 -17.11
C ASP A 321 -4.90 -43.18 -18.10
#